data_780beae74b0774fc4b1d7a16f19720e2
#
_entry.id   780beae74b0774fc4b1d7a16f19720e2
#
_cell.length_a   1.000
_cell.length_b   1.000
_cell.length_c   1.000
_cell.angle_alpha   90.00
_cell.angle_beta   90.00
_cell.angle_gamma   90.00
#
_symmetry.space_group_name_H-M   'P 1'
#
loop_
_entity.id
_entity.type
_entity.pdbx_description
1 polymer ?
#
loop_
_entity_poly.entity_id
_entity_poly.type
_entity_poly.pdbx_seq_one_letter_code
_entity_poly.pdbx_strand_id
1 'polypeptide(L)'
;SGGSPTIQSPGKFRIDAKALLILAIVGFLVLFNVFPMCYLVVRSFFADGSFSLAAFERIYTYKLNWEALRNTLATAGLSMVFGVLIAFPLAWLVGRTDMYGRRFFRTLFVMTYMVPPYVGAMAWLRLLNPRVGTLNVWLARLFGLAENPFNIYSIGGLVWVLTTFYYPYAFITISRAMEKMDPSL
;
A
#
# COMPACT_ATOMS: atom_id res chain seq x y z
N SER A 1 50.16 53.69 -12.44
CA SER A 1 49.13 52.96 -13.18
C SER A 1 48.16 52.32 -12.15
N GLY A 2 47.02 53.00 -12.01
CA GLY A 2 45.98 52.62 -11.08
C GLY A 2 44.95 51.74 -11.81
N GLY A 3 44.82 50.48 -11.42
CA GLY A 3 43.75 49.60 -11.85
C GLY A 3 42.50 49.84 -11.00
N SER A 4 41.43 50.35 -11.60
CA SER A 4 40.13 50.52 -10.96
C SER A 4 39.49 49.15 -10.73
N PRO A 5 38.92 48.85 -9.55
CA PRO A 5 38.17 47.65 -9.33
C PRO A 5 36.85 47.69 -10.11
N THR A 6 36.65 46.75 -11.02
CA THR A 6 35.37 46.53 -11.70
C THR A 6 34.37 45.96 -10.70
N ILE A 7 33.40 46.81 -10.36
CA ILE A 7 32.22 46.38 -9.56
C ILE A 7 31.39 45.46 -10.45
N GLN A 8 31.43 44.14 -10.14
CA GLN A 8 30.54 43.20 -10.75
C GLN A 8 29.09 43.51 -10.29
N SER A 9 28.25 43.90 -11.25
CA SER A 9 26.82 44.07 -11.01
C SER A 9 26.21 42.76 -10.54
N PRO A 10 25.31 42.74 -9.49
CA PRO A 10 24.64 41.55 -9.04
C PRO A 10 23.82 40.95 -10.19
N GLY A 11 24.11 39.70 -10.54
CA GLY A 11 23.43 38.97 -11.59
C GLY A 11 21.92 39.02 -11.37
N LYS A 12 21.15 39.52 -12.34
CA LYS A 12 19.70 39.48 -12.34
C LYS A 12 19.29 38.00 -12.20
N PHE A 13 18.62 37.65 -11.11
CA PHE A 13 18.02 36.35 -10.86
C PHE A 13 16.96 36.14 -11.96
N ARG A 14 17.35 35.55 -13.10
CA ARG A 14 16.40 35.12 -14.14
C ARG A 14 15.80 33.81 -13.67
N ILE A 15 14.59 33.90 -13.16
CA ILE A 15 13.80 32.69 -12.89
C ILE A 15 13.61 32.01 -14.24
N ASP A 16 14.27 30.86 -14.41
CA ASP A 16 14.14 30.04 -15.61
C ASP A 16 12.71 29.52 -15.72
N ALA A 17 12.16 29.43 -16.94
CA ALA A 17 10.79 28.92 -17.16
C ALA A 17 10.56 27.58 -16.51
N LYS A 18 11.60 26.72 -16.39
CA LYS A 18 11.58 25.46 -15.67
C LYS A 18 11.35 25.66 -14.17
N ALA A 19 12.01 26.64 -13.55
CA ALA A 19 11.85 26.93 -12.13
C ALA A 19 10.42 27.42 -11.83
N LEU A 20 9.87 28.25 -12.73
CA LEU A 20 8.49 28.73 -12.62
C LEU A 20 7.46 27.60 -12.75
N LEU A 21 7.69 26.67 -13.67
CA LEU A 21 6.84 25.48 -13.84
C LEU A 21 6.91 24.58 -12.60
N ILE A 22 8.09 24.32 -12.07
CA ILE A 22 8.27 23.50 -10.85
C ILE A 22 7.56 24.18 -9.67
N LEU A 23 7.73 25.50 -9.49
CA LEU A 23 7.06 26.26 -8.43
C LEU A 23 5.53 26.20 -8.57
N ALA A 24 5.01 26.31 -9.79
CA ALA A 24 3.57 26.18 -10.05
C ALA A 24 3.03 24.79 -9.70
N ILE A 25 3.75 23.72 -10.10
CA ILE A 25 3.37 22.33 -9.78
C ILE A 25 3.43 22.10 -8.27
N VAL A 26 4.52 22.51 -7.61
CA VAL A 26 4.66 22.36 -6.15
C VAL A 26 3.58 23.16 -5.42
N GLY A 27 3.33 24.41 -5.83
CA GLY A 27 2.27 25.25 -5.28
C GLY A 27 0.89 24.61 -5.43
N PHE A 28 0.60 24.04 -6.59
CA PHE A 28 -0.63 23.29 -6.85
C PHE A 28 -0.76 22.07 -5.93
N LEU A 29 0.30 21.25 -5.82
CA LEU A 29 0.30 20.08 -4.95
C LEU A 29 0.13 20.44 -3.47
N VAL A 30 0.81 21.49 -3.01
CA VAL A 30 0.66 22.00 -1.64
C VAL A 30 -0.76 22.49 -1.41
N LEU A 31 -1.32 23.29 -2.31
CA LEU A 31 -2.66 23.84 -2.18
C LEU A 31 -3.72 22.71 -2.12
N PHE A 32 -3.65 21.73 -3.02
CA PHE A 32 -4.69 20.70 -3.12
C PHE A 32 -4.49 19.51 -2.16
N ASN A 33 -3.30 19.27 -1.65
CA ASN A 33 -3.05 18.18 -0.69
C ASN A 33 -2.88 18.68 0.74
N VAL A 34 -2.00 19.69 0.96
CA VAL A 34 -1.65 20.13 2.31
C VAL A 34 -2.75 21.01 2.90
N PHE A 35 -3.30 21.96 2.12
CA PHE A 35 -4.32 22.87 2.62
C PHE A 35 -5.58 22.16 3.17
N PRO A 36 -6.22 21.19 2.45
CA PRO A 36 -7.36 20.46 3.01
C PRO A 36 -7.04 19.71 4.29
N MET A 37 -5.85 19.09 4.36
CA MET A 37 -5.41 18.39 5.57
C MET A 37 -5.21 19.35 6.75
N CYS A 38 -4.52 20.46 6.54
CA CYS A 38 -4.36 21.49 7.56
C CYS A 38 -5.71 22.07 8.00
N TYR A 39 -6.59 22.33 7.05
CA TYR A 39 -7.95 22.81 7.34
C TYR A 39 -8.71 21.83 8.23
N LEU A 40 -8.70 20.53 7.92
CA LEU A 40 -9.33 19.50 8.74
C LEU A 40 -8.73 19.41 10.15
N VAL A 41 -7.40 19.48 10.26
CA VAL A 41 -6.71 19.48 11.57
C VAL A 41 -7.13 20.70 12.39
N VAL A 42 -7.09 21.89 11.80
CA VAL A 42 -7.51 23.11 12.51
C VAL A 42 -8.99 23.02 12.92
N ARG A 43 -9.87 22.61 12.02
CA ARG A 43 -11.31 22.46 12.29
C ARG A 43 -11.61 21.43 13.37
N SER A 44 -10.76 20.42 13.56
CA SER A 44 -10.94 19.41 14.62
C SER A 44 -10.82 20.00 16.05
N PHE A 45 -10.19 21.17 16.18
CA PHE A 45 -10.07 21.88 17.46
C PHE A 45 -11.17 22.94 17.69
N PHE A 46 -12.11 23.09 16.75
CA PHE A 46 -13.19 24.08 16.88
C PHE A 46 -14.54 23.40 16.72
N ALA A 47 -15.42 23.64 17.69
CA ALA A 47 -16.84 23.30 17.61
C ALA A 47 -17.65 24.59 17.80
N ASP A 48 -18.60 24.85 16.91
CA ASP A 48 -19.49 26.02 16.97
C ASP A 48 -18.76 27.37 17.11
N GLY A 49 -17.57 27.48 16.48
CA GLY A 49 -16.76 28.71 16.48
C GLY A 49 -15.91 28.94 17.73
N SER A 50 -15.94 28.04 18.71
CA SER A 50 -15.12 28.07 19.92
C SER A 50 -14.11 26.92 19.95
N PHE A 51 -12.97 27.12 20.63
CA PHE A 51 -11.99 26.04 20.84
C PHE A 51 -12.61 24.92 21.67
N SER A 52 -12.59 23.70 21.15
CA SER A 52 -13.19 22.54 21.79
C SER A 52 -12.45 21.25 21.47
N LEU A 53 -12.26 20.41 22.46
CA LEU A 53 -11.70 19.06 22.30
C LEU A 53 -12.78 17.98 22.19
N ALA A 54 -14.06 18.37 22.09
CA ALA A 54 -15.20 17.45 22.05
C ALA A 54 -15.13 16.42 20.88
N ALA A 55 -14.51 16.80 19.77
CA ALA A 55 -14.28 15.88 18.66
C ALA A 55 -13.32 14.74 19.04
N PHE A 56 -12.25 15.06 19.78
CA PHE A 56 -11.30 14.07 20.27
C PHE A 56 -11.90 13.19 21.35
N GLU A 57 -12.63 13.78 22.31
CA GLU A 57 -13.33 13.02 23.35
C GLU A 57 -14.30 12.01 22.73
N ARG A 58 -15.07 12.42 21.72
CA ARG A 58 -15.98 11.54 20.99
C ARG A 58 -15.25 10.37 20.33
N ILE A 59 -14.08 10.60 19.73
CA ILE A 59 -13.27 9.54 19.09
C ILE A 59 -12.84 8.51 20.13
N TYR A 60 -12.35 8.94 21.28
CA TYR A 60 -11.87 8.04 22.34
C TYR A 60 -13.00 7.33 23.10
N THR A 61 -14.15 7.97 23.24
CA THR A 61 -15.28 7.42 24.00
C THR A 61 -16.11 6.44 23.15
N TYR A 62 -16.08 6.57 21.84
CA TYR A 62 -16.90 5.75 20.96
C TYR A 62 -16.28 4.38 20.70
N LYS A 63 -16.87 3.33 21.28
CA LYS A 63 -16.38 1.94 21.25
C LYS A 63 -16.09 1.43 19.83
N LEU A 64 -16.93 1.83 18.85
CA LEU A 64 -16.77 1.40 17.46
C LEU A 64 -15.44 1.84 16.84
N ASN A 65 -14.89 3.00 17.26
CA ASN A 65 -13.60 3.47 16.77
C ASN A 65 -12.45 2.56 17.22
N TRP A 66 -12.52 2.05 18.47
CA TRP A 66 -11.53 1.09 18.99
C TRP A 66 -11.65 -0.27 18.32
N GLU A 67 -12.88 -0.72 18.03
CA GLU A 67 -13.12 -1.95 17.28
C GLU A 67 -12.58 -1.81 15.83
N ALA A 68 -12.85 -0.69 15.18
CA ALA A 68 -12.32 -0.40 13.85
C ALA A 68 -10.79 -0.36 13.84
N LEU A 69 -10.17 0.33 14.81
CA LEU A 69 -8.71 0.40 14.95
C LEU A 69 -8.11 -0.99 15.15
N ARG A 70 -8.65 -1.78 16.07
CA ARG A 70 -8.21 -3.16 16.32
C ARG A 70 -8.32 -4.03 15.08
N ASN A 71 -9.46 -3.97 14.38
CA ASN A 71 -9.67 -4.74 13.16
C ASN A 71 -8.72 -4.31 12.04
N THR A 72 -8.44 -3.02 11.90
CA THR A 72 -7.47 -2.49 10.94
C THR A 72 -6.06 -2.99 11.25
N LEU A 73 -5.63 -2.87 12.50
CA LEU A 73 -4.30 -3.34 12.92
C LEU A 73 -4.15 -4.86 12.76
N ALA A 74 -5.17 -5.63 13.14
CA ALA A 74 -5.18 -7.08 12.98
C ALA A 74 -5.12 -7.47 11.50
N THR A 75 -5.94 -6.85 10.66
CA THR A 75 -5.98 -7.12 9.22
C THR A 75 -4.66 -6.76 8.55
N ALA A 76 -4.10 -5.59 8.84
CA ALA A 76 -2.83 -5.15 8.29
C ALA A 76 -1.67 -6.05 8.75
N GLY A 77 -1.60 -6.34 10.06
CA GLY A 77 -0.57 -7.20 10.65
C GLY A 77 -0.60 -8.62 10.09
N LEU A 78 -1.79 -9.23 10.03
CA LEU A 78 -1.94 -10.57 9.47
C LEU A 78 -1.60 -10.60 7.97
N SER A 79 -2.05 -9.61 7.20
CA SER A 79 -1.73 -9.54 5.77
C SER A 79 -0.23 -9.37 5.52
N MET A 80 0.46 -8.61 6.36
CA MET A 80 1.91 -8.46 6.30
C MET A 80 2.62 -9.79 6.62
N VAL A 81 2.23 -10.47 7.70
CA VAL A 81 2.81 -11.75 8.10
C VAL A 81 2.62 -12.79 7.00
N PHE A 82 1.40 -12.98 6.51
CA PHE A 82 1.13 -13.93 5.43
C PHE A 82 1.79 -13.53 4.12
N GLY A 83 1.86 -12.23 3.82
CA GLY A 83 2.58 -11.71 2.66
C GLY A 83 4.06 -12.08 2.67
N VAL A 84 4.74 -11.92 3.81
CA VAL A 84 6.15 -12.31 3.99
C VAL A 84 6.32 -13.83 3.97
N LEU A 85 5.42 -14.56 4.64
CA LEU A 85 5.45 -16.04 4.65
C LEU A 85 5.32 -16.64 3.25
N ILE A 86 4.56 -16.02 2.36
CA ILE A 86 4.46 -16.44 0.95
C ILE A 86 5.67 -15.94 0.15
N ALA A 87 6.05 -14.67 0.32
CA ALA A 87 7.09 -14.04 -0.47
C ALA A 87 8.47 -14.62 -0.20
N PHE A 88 8.79 -14.97 1.04
CA PHE A 88 10.11 -15.46 1.43
C PHE A 88 10.49 -16.78 0.72
N PRO A 89 9.67 -17.87 0.80
CA PRO A 89 10.01 -19.11 0.09
C PRO A 89 10.03 -18.93 -1.44
N LEU A 90 9.15 -18.10 -1.99
CA LEU A 90 9.16 -17.80 -3.42
C LEU A 90 10.43 -17.06 -3.84
N ALA A 91 10.86 -16.08 -3.05
CA ALA A 91 12.11 -15.35 -3.31
C ALA A 91 13.34 -16.25 -3.16
N TRP A 92 13.33 -17.14 -2.17
CA TRP A 92 14.37 -18.15 -1.97
C TRP A 92 14.47 -19.09 -3.18
N LEU A 93 13.35 -19.67 -3.62
CA LEU A 93 13.30 -20.60 -4.76
C LEU A 93 13.86 -19.94 -6.03
N VAL A 94 13.47 -18.70 -6.30
CA VAL A 94 13.90 -18.00 -7.51
C VAL A 94 15.32 -17.44 -7.40
N GLY A 95 15.75 -17.05 -6.20
CA GLY A 95 17.02 -16.35 -5.98
C GLY A 95 18.20 -17.25 -5.61
N ARG A 96 17.93 -18.37 -4.90
CA ARG A 96 18.97 -19.22 -4.30
C ARG A 96 18.96 -20.67 -4.77
N THR A 97 18.05 -21.05 -5.67
CA THR A 97 18.01 -22.40 -6.24
C THR A 97 18.20 -22.36 -7.75
N ASP A 98 18.69 -23.47 -8.32
CA ASP A 98 18.80 -23.68 -9.76
C ASP A 98 17.47 -24.17 -10.37
N MET A 99 16.34 -23.65 -9.87
CA MET A 99 15.03 -24.04 -10.34
C MET A 99 14.87 -23.81 -11.84
N TYR A 100 14.40 -24.85 -12.56
CA TYR A 100 14.06 -24.73 -13.97
C TYR A 100 12.99 -23.66 -14.18
N GLY A 101 13.23 -22.75 -15.12
CA GLY A 101 12.26 -21.68 -15.44
C GLY A 101 12.23 -20.52 -14.41
N ARG A 102 13.25 -20.34 -13.57
CA ARG A 102 13.31 -19.29 -12.52
C ARG A 102 12.95 -17.89 -13.03
N ARG A 103 13.35 -17.52 -14.27
CA ARG A 103 13.01 -16.22 -14.87
C ARG A 103 11.53 -16.08 -15.14
N PHE A 104 10.89 -17.14 -15.65
CA PHE A 104 9.45 -17.19 -15.89
C PHE A 104 8.67 -17.04 -14.59
N PHE A 105 9.01 -17.83 -13.57
CA PHE A 105 8.32 -17.76 -12.26
C PHE A 105 8.53 -16.41 -11.59
N ARG A 106 9.74 -15.82 -11.66
CA ARG A 106 9.97 -14.47 -11.16
C ARG A 106 9.04 -13.44 -11.81
N THR A 107 8.91 -13.50 -13.12
CA THR A 107 8.00 -12.62 -13.85
C THR A 107 6.54 -12.87 -13.45
N LEU A 108 6.14 -14.13 -13.35
CA LEU A 108 4.78 -14.52 -12.95
C LEU A 108 4.41 -13.97 -11.56
N PHE A 109 5.32 -14.09 -10.58
CA PHE A 109 5.07 -13.59 -9.21
C PHE A 109 4.96 -12.06 -9.16
N VAL A 110 5.71 -11.36 -10.02
CA VAL A 110 5.63 -9.90 -10.12
C VAL A 110 4.40 -9.44 -10.92
N MET A 111 3.90 -10.25 -11.85
CA MET A 111 2.74 -9.88 -12.68
C MET A 111 1.48 -9.58 -11.85
N THR A 112 1.31 -10.21 -10.68
CA THR A 112 0.21 -9.91 -9.77
C THR A 112 0.19 -8.44 -9.34
N TYR A 113 1.36 -7.80 -9.25
CA TYR A 113 1.49 -6.38 -8.97
C TYR A 113 0.87 -5.47 -10.04
N MET A 114 0.80 -5.93 -11.28
CA MET A 114 0.25 -5.16 -12.41
C MET A 114 -1.29 -5.15 -12.42
N VAL A 115 -1.92 -6.07 -11.70
CA VAL A 115 -3.38 -6.13 -11.60
C VAL A 115 -3.87 -5.04 -10.65
N PRO A 116 -4.75 -4.12 -11.10
CA PRO A 116 -5.32 -3.12 -10.19
C PRO A 116 -6.03 -3.80 -9.01
N PRO A 117 -5.73 -3.42 -7.75
CA PRO A 117 -6.29 -4.10 -6.57
C PRO A 117 -7.82 -4.19 -6.56
N TYR A 118 -8.50 -3.18 -7.11
CA TYR A 118 -9.96 -3.19 -7.25
C TYR A 118 -10.45 -4.33 -8.15
N VAL A 119 -9.83 -4.52 -9.31
CA VAL A 119 -10.21 -5.58 -10.27
C VAL A 119 -10.00 -6.96 -9.65
N GLY A 120 -8.88 -7.15 -8.98
CA GLY A 120 -8.59 -8.42 -8.32
C GLY A 120 -9.49 -8.67 -7.10
N ALA A 121 -9.81 -7.64 -6.32
CA ALA A 121 -10.79 -7.77 -5.23
C ALA A 121 -12.16 -8.20 -5.76
N MET A 122 -12.61 -7.62 -6.88
CA MET A 122 -13.86 -8.04 -7.53
C MET A 122 -13.82 -9.49 -8.03
N ALA A 123 -12.66 -9.94 -8.54
CA ALA A 123 -12.47 -11.34 -8.94
C ALA A 123 -12.58 -12.28 -7.72
N TRP A 124 -11.91 -11.96 -6.60
CA TRP A 124 -12.01 -12.74 -5.38
C TRP A 124 -13.42 -12.75 -4.79
N LEU A 125 -14.14 -11.61 -4.84
CA LEU A 125 -15.55 -11.55 -4.43
C LEU A 125 -16.43 -12.50 -5.26
N ARG A 126 -16.17 -12.63 -6.56
CA ARG A 126 -16.87 -13.58 -7.43
C ARG A 126 -16.51 -15.03 -7.16
N LEU A 127 -15.24 -15.31 -6.86
CA LEU A 127 -14.74 -16.67 -6.62
C LEU A 127 -15.12 -17.22 -5.24
N LEU A 128 -14.99 -16.41 -4.19
CA LEU A 128 -15.14 -16.84 -2.79
C LEU A 128 -16.40 -16.31 -2.11
N ASN A 129 -17.40 -15.85 -2.89
CA ASN A 129 -18.71 -15.51 -2.33
C ASN A 129 -19.30 -16.71 -1.57
N PRO A 130 -19.76 -16.53 -0.30
CA PRO A 130 -20.24 -17.65 0.51
C PRO A 130 -21.50 -18.34 -0.04
N ARG A 131 -22.29 -17.68 -0.90
CA ARG A 131 -23.53 -18.25 -1.45
C ARG A 131 -23.35 -18.80 -2.86
N VAL A 132 -22.67 -18.04 -3.72
CA VAL A 132 -22.62 -18.29 -5.17
C VAL A 132 -21.21 -18.29 -5.76
N GLY A 133 -20.17 -18.27 -4.90
CA GLY A 133 -18.79 -18.24 -5.35
C GLY A 133 -18.41 -19.49 -6.13
N THR A 134 -17.95 -19.32 -7.37
CA THR A 134 -17.67 -20.43 -8.27
C THR A 134 -16.64 -21.41 -7.69
N LEU A 135 -15.54 -20.89 -7.14
CA LEU A 135 -14.51 -21.70 -6.49
C LEU A 135 -15.04 -22.34 -5.20
N ASN A 136 -15.82 -21.60 -4.44
CA ASN A 136 -16.42 -22.04 -3.19
C ASN A 136 -17.39 -23.23 -3.40
N VAL A 137 -18.29 -23.08 -4.37
CA VAL A 137 -19.24 -24.15 -4.74
C VAL A 137 -18.51 -25.37 -5.30
N TRP A 138 -17.47 -25.16 -6.12
CA TRP A 138 -16.68 -26.26 -6.66
C TRP A 138 -15.94 -27.03 -5.56
N LEU A 139 -15.33 -26.36 -4.60
CA LEU A 139 -14.66 -26.98 -3.46
C LEU A 139 -15.67 -27.72 -2.55
N ALA A 140 -16.82 -27.13 -2.26
CA ALA A 140 -17.86 -27.80 -1.47
C ALA A 140 -18.30 -29.12 -2.12
N ARG A 141 -18.50 -29.13 -3.43
CA ARG A 141 -18.83 -30.35 -4.19
C ARG A 141 -17.70 -31.38 -4.20
N LEU A 142 -16.45 -30.92 -4.41
CA LEU A 142 -15.30 -31.80 -4.48
C LEU A 142 -15.05 -32.54 -3.16
N PHE A 143 -15.21 -31.84 -2.03
CA PHE A 143 -14.97 -32.38 -0.69
C PHE A 143 -16.25 -32.86 0.02
N GLY A 144 -17.41 -32.81 -0.64
CA GLY A 144 -18.69 -33.24 -0.06
C GLY A 144 -19.13 -32.40 1.15
N LEU A 145 -18.78 -31.11 1.18
CA LEU A 145 -19.09 -30.21 2.28
C LEU A 145 -20.57 -29.77 2.23
N ALA A 146 -21.22 -29.73 3.39
CA ALA A 146 -22.60 -29.25 3.49
C ALA A 146 -22.74 -27.73 3.22
N GLU A 147 -21.68 -26.97 3.51
CA GLU A 147 -21.64 -25.52 3.32
C GLU A 147 -20.38 -25.09 2.57
N ASN A 148 -20.42 -23.92 1.98
CA ASN A 148 -19.27 -23.34 1.29
C ASN A 148 -18.18 -22.97 2.29
N PRO A 149 -16.92 -23.42 2.11
CA PRO A 149 -15.88 -23.35 3.14
C PRO A 149 -15.33 -21.93 3.38
N PHE A 150 -15.47 -21.00 2.42
CA PHE A 150 -14.88 -19.68 2.53
C PHE A 150 -15.93 -18.56 2.59
N ASN A 151 -15.66 -17.55 3.42
CA ASN A 151 -16.43 -16.33 3.47
C ASN A 151 -15.52 -15.13 3.20
N ILE A 152 -15.58 -14.60 1.99
CA ILE A 152 -14.78 -13.45 1.57
C ILE A 152 -15.11 -12.17 2.34
N TYR A 153 -16.32 -12.04 2.89
CA TYR A 153 -16.77 -10.89 3.67
C TYR A 153 -16.32 -10.92 5.14
N SER A 154 -15.47 -11.87 5.50
CA SER A 154 -14.85 -11.97 6.83
C SER A 154 -13.51 -11.23 6.89
N ILE A 155 -12.97 -11.04 8.11
CA ILE A 155 -11.60 -10.54 8.31
C ILE A 155 -10.59 -11.46 7.60
N GLY A 156 -10.79 -12.78 7.68
CA GLY A 156 -9.94 -13.75 6.97
C GLY A 156 -9.98 -13.58 5.46
N GLY A 157 -11.17 -13.34 4.88
CA GLY A 157 -11.32 -13.03 3.47
C GLY A 157 -10.61 -11.75 3.07
N LEU A 158 -10.72 -10.70 3.88
CA LEU A 158 -10.03 -9.43 3.65
C LEU A 158 -8.50 -9.60 3.73
N VAL A 159 -8.01 -10.32 4.74
CA VAL A 159 -6.58 -10.66 4.88
C VAL A 159 -6.09 -11.42 3.66
N TRP A 160 -6.85 -12.41 3.18
CA TRP A 160 -6.51 -13.17 1.97
C TRP A 160 -6.34 -12.26 0.75
N VAL A 161 -7.32 -11.39 0.48
CA VAL A 161 -7.27 -10.43 -0.64
C VAL A 161 -6.07 -9.52 -0.52
N LEU A 162 -5.87 -8.88 0.63
CA LEU A 162 -4.74 -7.99 0.86
C LEU A 162 -3.39 -8.71 0.70
N THR A 163 -3.27 -9.92 1.25
CA THR A 163 -2.07 -10.74 1.10
C THR A 163 -1.74 -11.00 -0.36
N THR A 164 -2.72 -11.36 -1.19
CA THR A 164 -2.49 -11.66 -2.61
C THR A 164 -2.07 -10.44 -3.43
N PHE A 165 -2.37 -9.22 -2.97
CA PHE A 165 -1.93 -7.99 -3.64
C PHE A 165 -0.64 -7.41 -3.06
N TYR A 166 -0.32 -7.71 -1.80
CA TYR A 166 0.86 -7.12 -1.16
C TYR A 166 2.08 -8.05 -1.11
N TYR A 167 1.92 -9.39 -1.25
CA TYR A 167 3.07 -10.29 -1.27
C TYR A 167 4.12 -9.94 -2.37
N PRO A 168 3.77 -9.42 -3.57
CA PRO A 168 4.78 -9.12 -4.57
C PRO A 168 5.74 -8.01 -4.15
N TYR A 169 5.31 -7.06 -3.32
CA TYR A 169 6.19 -6.03 -2.76
C TYR A 169 7.26 -6.66 -1.84
N ALA A 170 6.82 -7.54 -0.93
CA ALA A 170 7.72 -8.29 -0.08
C ALA A 170 8.66 -9.18 -0.93
N PHE A 171 8.12 -9.86 -1.94
CA PHE A 171 8.90 -10.70 -2.87
C PHE A 171 10.00 -9.91 -3.57
N ILE A 172 9.69 -8.77 -4.15
CA ILE A 172 10.68 -7.91 -4.84
C ILE A 172 11.75 -7.44 -3.86
N THR A 173 11.35 -7.01 -2.67
CA THR A 173 12.28 -6.50 -1.65
C THR A 173 13.22 -7.60 -1.15
N ILE A 174 12.69 -8.78 -0.82
CA ILE A 174 13.45 -9.93 -0.35
C ILE A 174 14.38 -10.45 -1.46
N SER A 175 13.88 -10.58 -2.70
CA SER A 175 14.69 -11.03 -3.84
C SER A 175 15.88 -10.11 -4.07
N ARG A 176 15.69 -8.79 -4.03
CA ARG A 176 16.78 -7.82 -4.17
C ARG A 176 17.77 -7.86 -3.01
N ALA A 177 17.30 -8.09 -1.79
CA ALA A 177 18.17 -8.27 -0.64
C ALA A 177 19.04 -9.52 -0.80
N MET A 178 18.45 -10.65 -1.23
CA MET A 178 19.17 -11.89 -1.47
C MET A 178 20.20 -11.80 -2.60
N GLU A 179 19.93 -11.02 -3.65
CA GLU A 179 20.87 -10.79 -4.75
C GLU A 179 22.12 -10.01 -4.32
N LYS A 180 22.01 -9.18 -3.27
CA LYS A 180 23.13 -8.40 -2.72
C LYS A 180 23.96 -9.15 -1.67
N MET A 181 23.45 -10.26 -1.16
CA MET A 181 24.17 -11.09 -0.21
C MET A 181 25.20 -11.96 -0.96
N ASP A 182 26.39 -12.08 -0.38
CA ASP A 182 27.47 -12.90 -0.93
C ASP A 182 26.98 -14.33 -1.18
N PRO A 183 27.22 -14.91 -2.39
CA PRO A 183 26.87 -16.29 -2.69
C PRO A 183 27.60 -17.34 -1.81
N SER A 184 28.64 -16.92 -1.11
CA SER A 184 29.43 -17.81 -0.23
C SER A 184 28.83 -18.01 1.17
N LEU A 185 27.73 -17.33 1.50
CA LEU A 185 26.95 -17.49 2.72
C LEU A 185 25.69 -18.31 2.45
#